data_42321a8f163410f97fa4715696dda9d5
#
_entry.id   42321a8f163410f97fa4715696dda9d5
#
_cell.length_a   1.000
_cell.length_b   1.000
_cell.length_c   1.000
_cell.angle_alpha   90.00
_cell.angle_beta   90.00
_cell.angle_gamma   90.00
#
_symmetry.space_group_name_H-M   'P 1'
#
loop_
_entity.id
_entity.type
_entity.pdbx_description
1 polymer ?
#
loop_
_entity_poly.entity_id
_entity_poly.type
_entity_poly.pdbx_seq_one_letter_code
_entity_poly.pdbx_strand_id
1 'polypeptide(L)'
;MTDTALWGIATTAAGSEGLSDRSDWSTLTAEGTLPDSMIGSGFGFEYRSDLPMLAEAGIPTMRWTLDWSRLEPHPGHWDSDAVDHITDVLTVARTAGIDVWAVLHDGPLPGWFSEDQRGFDDSDGLRLTWPRHVDRVAETFGHLVAAWVPILDPYTRALEGHLIGSRPPYKSDPGKFLEMLLTLHRASFEANRLLSSGAPPVAVCIDTCPVEPGVMSREPDERDAARKRVESVDCLRFGSWVRELNDGVISIPGLAEREIDGLAGAYDLVGFTYRGGSTLFADGTTKPYPIDAPVAPDGRAPWTEGLGVTIRRLADNFPGRKFAVLGTGLTAHEDDRRAEVLAGSIFETQRAADDGIVVTNAFWESGIDGWTPECGFDVPNGVFDRNRDPRVSAELLRAAPR
;
A
#
# COMPACT_ATOMS: atom_id res chain seq x y z
N MET A 1 25.63 -15.59 3.93
CA MET A 1 24.28 -15.69 4.51
C MET A 1 23.41 -14.88 3.60
N THR A 2 22.42 -15.50 2.97
CA THR A 2 21.43 -14.78 2.14
C THR A 2 20.59 -13.95 3.08
N ASP A 3 20.51 -12.63 2.84
CA ASP A 3 19.68 -11.73 3.63
C ASP A 3 18.21 -12.09 3.39
N THR A 4 17.57 -12.69 4.38
CA THR A 4 16.15 -13.03 4.35
C THR A 4 15.30 -11.80 4.65
N ALA A 5 14.07 -11.75 4.11
CA ALA A 5 13.18 -10.63 4.36
C ALA A 5 12.85 -10.50 5.86
N LEU A 6 12.98 -9.29 6.40
CA LEU A 6 12.53 -8.97 7.75
C LEU A 6 11.01 -8.81 7.74
N TRP A 7 10.30 -9.78 8.33
CA TRP A 7 8.85 -9.77 8.39
C TRP A 7 8.33 -8.90 9.54
N GLY A 8 7.36 -8.06 9.22
CA GLY A 8 6.66 -7.21 10.18
C GLY A 8 5.18 -7.11 9.86
N ILE A 9 4.53 -6.10 10.43
CA ILE A 9 3.11 -5.84 10.25
C ILE A 9 2.86 -4.53 9.51
N ALA A 10 1.71 -4.42 8.86
CA ALA A 10 1.26 -3.18 8.25
C ALA A 10 -0.12 -2.80 8.78
N THR A 11 -0.34 -1.50 8.91
CA THR A 11 -1.67 -0.95 9.20
C THR A 11 -1.82 0.43 8.56
N THR A 12 -3.05 0.81 8.26
CA THR A 12 -3.41 2.15 7.83
C THR A 12 -3.79 3.01 9.04
N ALA A 13 -3.78 4.33 8.91
CA ALA A 13 -4.29 5.21 9.97
C ALA A 13 -5.76 4.88 10.27
N ALA A 14 -6.60 4.73 9.25
CA ALA A 14 -8.00 4.37 9.43
C ALA A 14 -8.21 3.01 10.12
N GLY A 15 -7.39 2.01 9.76
CA GLY A 15 -7.45 0.67 10.37
C GLY A 15 -7.01 0.65 11.82
N SER A 16 -6.04 1.47 12.20
CA SER A 16 -5.48 1.52 13.56
C SER A 16 -6.15 2.52 14.48
N GLU A 17 -6.54 3.69 13.99
CA GLU A 17 -7.01 4.83 14.80
C GLU A 17 -8.40 5.34 14.41
N GLY A 18 -9.01 4.77 13.36
CA GLY A 18 -10.25 5.22 12.75
C GLY A 18 -10.02 6.37 11.76
N LEU A 19 -11.01 6.62 10.92
CA LEU A 19 -11.01 7.76 9.99
C LEU A 19 -11.08 9.08 10.76
N SER A 20 -10.28 10.06 10.35
CA SER A 20 -10.41 11.43 10.81
C SER A 20 -11.73 12.04 10.30
N ASP A 21 -12.42 12.81 11.11
CA ASP A 21 -13.60 13.59 10.73
C ASP A 21 -13.26 14.72 9.73
N ARG A 22 -11.97 14.99 9.53
CA ARG A 22 -11.42 15.97 8.57
C ARG A 22 -10.99 15.34 7.24
N SER A 23 -11.09 14.01 7.13
CA SER A 23 -10.78 13.33 5.86
C SER A 23 -11.96 13.39 4.89
N ASP A 24 -11.67 13.34 3.62
CA ASP A 24 -12.66 13.23 2.53
C ASP A 24 -13.46 11.92 2.57
N TRP A 25 -12.98 10.89 3.28
CA TRP A 25 -13.72 9.64 3.49
C TRP A 25 -14.71 9.72 4.66
N SER A 26 -14.68 10.75 5.49
CA SER A 26 -15.58 10.89 6.65
C SER A 26 -17.05 10.95 6.23
N THR A 27 -17.37 11.55 5.07
CA THR A 27 -18.72 11.62 4.53
C THR A 27 -19.25 10.22 4.13
N LEU A 28 -18.40 9.30 3.68
CA LEU A 28 -18.79 7.94 3.29
C LEU A 28 -19.30 7.11 4.47
N THR A 29 -18.69 7.30 5.65
CA THR A 29 -19.18 6.65 6.87
C THR A 29 -20.47 7.28 7.38
N ALA A 30 -20.58 8.61 7.30
CA ALA A 30 -21.79 9.32 7.67
C ALA A 30 -22.99 8.98 6.79
N GLU A 31 -22.77 8.70 5.51
CA GLU A 31 -23.78 8.28 4.54
C GLU A 31 -24.07 6.78 4.56
N GLY A 32 -23.29 5.99 5.35
CA GLY A 32 -23.42 4.53 5.42
C GLY A 32 -22.89 3.79 4.19
N THR A 33 -22.13 4.45 3.33
CA THR A 33 -21.47 3.85 2.17
C THR A 33 -20.27 3.00 2.61
N LEU A 34 -19.57 3.42 3.67
CA LEU A 34 -18.55 2.63 4.36
C LEU A 34 -19.01 2.28 5.78
N PRO A 35 -18.57 1.14 6.32
CA PRO A 35 -18.72 0.83 7.74
C PRO A 35 -18.09 1.93 8.61
N ASP A 36 -18.69 2.20 9.77
CA ASP A 36 -18.10 3.14 10.73
C ASP A 36 -16.75 2.61 11.23
N SER A 37 -15.70 3.42 11.09
CA SER A 37 -14.34 3.07 11.49
C SER A 37 -14.09 3.24 12.99
N MET A 38 -14.98 3.92 13.71
CA MET A 38 -14.86 4.17 15.14
C MET A 38 -13.43 4.66 15.52
N ILE A 39 -12.74 3.89 16.35
CA ILE A 39 -11.35 4.13 16.79
C ILE A 39 -10.36 3.13 16.14
N GLY A 40 -10.73 2.52 15.02
CA GLY A 40 -9.92 1.48 14.40
C GLY A 40 -9.69 0.28 15.31
N SER A 41 -8.47 -0.22 15.38
CA SER A 41 -8.09 -1.27 16.34
C SER A 41 -7.97 -0.76 17.80
N GLY A 42 -8.08 0.56 18.02
CA GLY A 42 -7.81 1.21 19.29
C GLY A 42 -6.34 1.57 19.51
N PHE A 43 -5.48 1.30 18.52
CA PHE A 43 -4.03 1.55 18.62
C PHE A 43 -3.69 2.99 19.02
N GLY A 44 -4.45 3.99 18.53
CA GLY A 44 -4.21 5.40 18.89
C GLY A 44 -4.26 5.70 20.40
N PHE A 45 -4.92 4.84 21.19
CA PHE A 45 -4.96 4.94 22.64
C PHE A 45 -4.04 3.94 23.34
N GLU A 46 -3.82 2.76 22.74
CA GLU A 46 -3.16 1.64 23.37
C GLU A 46 -1.71 1.44 22.86
N TYR A 47 -1.19 2.30 21.96
CA TYR A 47 0.14 2.11 21.34
C TYR A 47 1.28 1.96 22.35
N ARG A 48 1.14 2.56 23.56
CA ARG A 48 2.16 2.46 24.62
C ARG A 48 2.25 1.07 25.23
N SER A 49 1.18 0.28 25.14
CA SER A 49 1.15 -1.15 25.50
C SER A 49 1.29 -2.04 24.28
N ASP A 50 0.71 -1.67 23.16
CA ASP A 50 0.71 -2.45 21.93
C ASP A 50 2.12 -2.60 21.34
N LEU A 51 2.90 -1.53 21.26
CA LEU A 51 4.22 -1.56 20.66
C LEU A 51 5.22 -2.44 21.44
N PRO A 52 5.34 -2.34 22.79
CA PRO A 52 6.12 -3.32 23.56
C PRO A 52 5.63 -4.75 23.39
N MET A 53 4.33 -5.00 23.41
CA MET A 53 3.73 -6.32 23.20
C MET A 53 4.10 -6.89 21.82
N LEU A 54 4.01 -6.10 20.76
CA LEU A 54 4.40 -6.49 19.40
C LEU A 54 5.90 -6.81 19.33
N ALA A 55 6.76 -6.02 19.98
CA ALA A 55 8.19 -6.28 20.06
C ALA A 55 8.51 -7.58 20.80
N GLU A 56 7.85 -7.85 21.95
CA GLU A 56 7.96 -9.10 22.71
C GLU A 56 7.48 -10.31 21.91
N ALA A 57 6.44 -10.10 21.06
CA ALA A 57 5.99 -11.09 20.10
C ALA A 57 6.97 -11.32 18.94
N GLY A 58 8.07 -10.56 18.88
CA GLY A 58 9.12 -10.70 17.88
C GLY A 58 8.84 -9.99 16.57
N ILE A 59 8.03 -8.94 16.56
CA ILE A 59 7.75 -8.10 15.40
C ILE A 59 8.74 -6.92 15.39
N PRO A 60 9.72 -6.91 14.47
CA PRO A 60 10.81 -5.92 14.49
C PRO A 60 10.51 -4.67 13.68
N THR A 61 9.46 -4.69 12.85
CA THR A 61 9.18 -3.59 11.92
C THR A 61 7.69 -3.45 11.67
N MET A 62 7.24 -2.20 11.45
CA MET A 62 5.85 -1.86 11.20
C MET A 62 5.76 -0.83 10.06
N ARG A 63 4.87 -1.05 9.09
CA ARG A 63 4.46 -0.02 8.14
C ARG A 63 3.21 0.66 8.66
N TRP A 64 3.25 1.97 8.81
CA TRP A 64 2.15 2.77 9.35
C TRP A 64 1.94 4.06 8.56
N THR A 65 0.70 4.47 8.38
CA THR A 65 0.35 5.70 7.65
C THR A 65 0.26 6.88 8.61
N LEU A 66 0.95 7.96 8.29
CA LEU A 66 0.83 9.23 8.98
C LEU A 66 -0.38 9.99 8.42
N ASP A 67 -1.45 10.12 9.22
CA ASP A 67 -2.71 10.72 8.76
C ASP A 67 -2.58 12.23 8.52
N TRP A 68 -2.51 12.62 7.24
CA TRP A 68 -2.42 14.01 6.85
C TRP A 68 -3.64 14.82 7.30
N SER A 69 -4.84 14.23 7.31
CA SER A 69 -6.06 14.93 7.72
C SER A 69 -6.10 15.27 9.22
N ARG A 70 -5.37 14.51 10.04
CA ARG A 70 -5.13 14.84 11.46
C ARG A 70 -4.02 15.86 11.64
N LEU A 71 -2.91 15.71 10.89
CA LEU A 71 -1.78 16.62 10.96
C LEU A 71 -2.11 18.03 10.49
N GLU A 72 -2.92 18.16 9.44
CA GLU A 72 -3.32 19.45 8.86
C GLU A 72 -4.84 19.46 8.62
N PRO A 73 -5.66 19.60 9.69
CA PRO A 73 -7.12 19.55 9.59
C PRO A 73 -7.72 20.73 8.81
N HIS A 74 -6.97 21.82 8.66
CA HIS A 74 -7.30 23.01 7.88
C HIS A 74 -6.06 23.51 7.12
N PRO A 75 -6.22 24.20 5.97
CA PRO A 75 -5.09 24.67 5.17
C PRO A 75 -4.11 25.52 6.00
N GLY A 76 -2.86 25.09 6.06
CA GLY A 76 -1.79 25.78 6.79
C GLY A 76 -1.83 25.65 8.32
N HIS A 77 -2.87 25.03 8.88
CA HIS A 77 -2.96 24.77 10.31
C HIS A 77 -2.43 23.36 10.63
N TRP A 78 -1.25 23.33 11.18
CA TRP A 78 -0.60 22.09 11.63
C TRP A 78 -0.97 21.84 13.09
N ASP A 79 -1.70 20.76 13.35
CA ASP A 79 -2.22 20.44 14.66
C ASP A 79 -1.13 19.92 15.59
N SER A 80 -0.88 20.63 16.70
CA SER A 80 0.18 20.30 17.65
C SER A 80 -0.10 18.98 18.40
N ASP A 81 -1.35 18.68 18.70
CA ASP A 81 -1.71 17.48 19.45
C ASP A 81 -1.51 16.24 18.57
N ALA A 82 -1.85 16.34 17.27
CA ALA A 82 -1.56 15.28 16.29
C ALA A 82 -0.06 15.09 16.08
N VAL A 83 0.71 16.17 16.03
CA VAL A 83 2.18 16.11 15.93
C VAL A 83 2.79 15.42 17.16
N ASP A 84 2.36 15.82 18.35
CA ASP A 84 2.85 15.24 19.60
C ASP A 84 2.47 13.76 19.71
N HIS A 85 1.24 13.40 19.32
CA HIS A 85 0.79 12.01 19.27
C HIS A 85 1.67 11.14 18.34
N ILE A 86 1.85 11.55 17.08
CA ILE A 86 2.67 10.80 16.12
C ILE A 86 4.12 10.72 16.60
N THR A 87 4.68 11.81 17.14
CA THR A 87 6.03 11.83 17.70
C THR A 87 6.18 10.81 18.83
N ASP A 88 5.19 10.73 19.70
CA ASP A 88 5.19 9.79 20.82
C ASP A 88 5.07 8.33 20.33
N VAL A 89 4.15 8.05 19.40
CA VAL A 89 4.03 6.71 18.77
C VAL A 89 5.38 6.26 18.17
N LEU A 90 6.02 7.09 17.36
CA LEU A 90 7.29 6.79 16.72
C LEU A 90 8.43 6.62 17.76
N THR A 91 8.40 7.40 18.83
CA THR A 91 9.40 7.31 19.93
C THR A 91 9.23 6.03 20.72
N VAL A 92 7.99 5.65 21.05
CA VAL A 92 7.68 4.39 21.74
C VAL A 92 8.05 3.20 20.87
N ALA A 93 7.72 3.22 19.57
CA ALA A 93 8.11 2.17 18.62
C ALA A 93 9.64 1.95 18.61
N ARG A 94 10.40 3.04 18.42
CA ARG A 94 11.86 2.99 18.44
C ARG A 94 12.43 2.49 19.77
N THR A 95 11.83 2.89 20.89
CA THR A 95 12.25 2.44 22.24
C THR A 95 11.97 0.95 22.43
N ALA A 96 10.88 0.45 21.85
CA ALA A 96 10.54 -0.97 21.85
C ALA A 96 11.38 -1.79 20.84
N GLY A 97 12.17 -1.15 19.99
CA GLY A 97 12.98 -1.81 18.96
C GLY A 97 12.19 -2.15 17.68
N ILE A 98 11.12 -1.41 17.40
CA ILE A 98 10.31 -1.54 16.17
C ILE A 98 10.66 -0.41 15.20
N ASP A 99 11.15 -0.78 14.03
CA ASP A 99 11.42 0.12 12.92
C ASP A 99 10.12 0.49 12.19
N VAL A 100 9.77 1.78 12.13
CA VAL A 100 8.55 2.24 11.47
C VAL A 100 8.85 2.73 10.05
N TRP A 101 8.19 2.12 9.07
CA TRP A 101 8.11 2.59 7.69
C TRP A 101 6.87 3.47 7.55
N ALA A 102 7.09 4.76 7.34
CA ALA A 102 6.01 5.75 7.32
C ALA A 102 5.47 5.93 5.90
N VAL A 103 4.15 5.78 5.75
CA VAL A 103 3.41 6.06 4.51
C VAL A 103 2.81 7.46 4.61
N LEU A 104 2.91 8.26 3.55
CA LEU A 104 2.37 9.62 3.53
C LEU A 104 0.96 9.70 2.95
N HIS A 105 0.61 8.78 2.03
CA HIS A 105 -0.72 8.71 1.43
C HIS A 105 -1.10 7.27 1.09
N ASP A 106 -2.22 6.78 1.65
CA ASP A 106 -2.74 5.42 1.42
C ASP A 106 -4.25 5.38 1.07
N GLY A 107 -4.89 6.52 0.87
CA GLY A 107 -6.30 6.62 0.52
C GLY A 107 -6.94 7.91 1.00
N PRO A 108 -7.36 8.02 2.28
CA PRO A 108 -7.95 9.24 2.81
C PRO A 108 -7.02 10.44 2.70
N LEU A 109 -7.58 11.59 2.32
CA LEU A 109 -6.89 12.88 2.23
C LEU A 109 -7.66 13.92 3.07
N PRO A 110 -7.01 15.04 3.48
CA PRO A 110 -7.75 16.13 4.10
C PRO A 110 -8.85 16.63 3.17
N GLY A 111 -10.09 16.77 3.66
CA GLY A 111 -11.22 17.24 2.87
C GLY A 111 -10.97 18.61 2.23
N TRP A 112 -10.31 19.52 2.95
CA TRP A 112 -9.93 20.82 2.39
C TRP A 112 -8.97 20.70 1.18
N PHE A 113 -8.11 19.68 1.17
CA PHE A 113 -7.20 19.45 0.04
C PHE A 113 -7.93 18.80 -1.13
N SER A 114 -8.62 17.67 -0.89
CA SER A 114 -9.24 16.88 -1.96
C SER A 114 -10.51 17.50 -2.53
N GLU A 115 -11.35 18.10 -1.68
CA GLU A 115 -12.65 18.66 -2.09
C GLU A 115 -12.55 20.15 -2.44
N ASP A 116 -12.08 21.00 -1.49
CA ASP A 116 -12.06 22.45 -1.69
C ASP A 116 -11.00 22.88 -2.71
N GLN A 117 -9.80 22.28 -2.68
CA GLN A 117 -8.68 22.56 -3.58
C GLN A 117 -8.58 21.58 -4.75
N ARG A 118 -9.50 20.61 -4.85
CA ARG A 118 -9.50 19.55 -5.87
C ARG A 118 -8.25 18.65 -5.86
N GLY A 119 -7.46 18.65 -4.80
CA GLY A 119 -6.36 17.77 -4.52
C GLY A 119 -5.36 17.62 -5.66
N PHE A 120 -5.06 16.40 -6.02
CA PHE A 120 -4.18 16.07 -7.14
C PHE A 120 -4.79 16.29 -8.53
N ASP A 121 -6.08 16.60 -8.64
CA ASP A 121 -6.71 17.03 -9.89
C ASP A 121 -6.36 18.48 -10.27
N ASP A 122 -5.80 19.24 -9.32
CA ASP A 122 -5.33 20.60 -9.54
C ASP A 122 -3.80 20.67 -9.59
N SER A 123 -3.28 21.50 -10.49
CA SER A 123 -1.83 21.66 -10.66
C SER A 123 -1.13 22.20 -9.40
N ASP A 124 -1.81 23.01 -8.60
CA ASP A 124 -1.26 23.58 -7.37
C ASP A 124 -1.22 22.54 -6.23
N GLY A 125 -2.14 21.57 -6.25
CA GLY A 125 -2.09 20.42 -5.35
C GLY A 125 -0.78 19.66 -5.48
N LEU A 126 -0.40 19.32 -6.72
CA LEU A 126 0.86 18.63 -7.01
C LEU A 126 2.10 19.51 -6.80
N ARG A 127 2.06 20.80 -7.17
CA ARG A 127 3.24 21.67 -7.22
C ARG A 127 3.55 22.40 -5.93
N LEU A 128 2.56 22.65 -5.09
CA LEU A 128 2.68 23.47 -3.90
C LEU A 128 2.25 22.76 -2.63
N THR A 129 1.03 22.23 -2.62
CA THR A 129 0.43 21.72 -1.38
C THR A 129 1.05 20.39 -0.95
N TRP A 130 1.16 19.44 -1.88
CA TRP A 130 1.79 18.14 -1.61
C TRP A 130 3.27 18.26 -1.21
N PRO A 131 4.15 18.97 -1.97
CA PRO A 131 5.55 19.14 -1.58
C PRO A 131 5.71 19.82 -0.22
N ARG A 132 4.89 20.83 0.09
CA ARG A 132 4.90 21.50 1.40
C ARG A 132 4.57 20.54 2.54
N HIS A 133 3.56 19.66 2.34
CA HIS A 133 3.22 18.63 3.32
C HIS A 133 4.37 17.65 3.51
N VAL A 134 4.92 17.11 2.43
CA VAL A 134 6.03 16.16 2.46
C VAL A 134 7.25 16.74 3.19
N ASP A 135 7.64 17.96 2.83
CA ASP A 135 8.79 18.66 3.43
C ASP A 135 8.61 18.82 4.95
N ARG A 136 7.42 19.28 5.36
CA ARG A 136 7.11 19.45 6.77
C ARG A 136 7.09 18.15 7.56
N VAL A 137 6.54 17.08 6.98
CA VAL A 137 6.56 15.73 7.60
C VAL A 137 8.00 15.22 7.71
N ALA A 138 8.81 15.40 6.66
CA ALA A 138 10.22 15.00 6.67
C ALA A 138 11.02 15.73 7.75
N GLU A 139 10.87 17.06 7.86
CA GLU A 139 11.51 17.86 8.92
C GLU A 139 11.08 17.43 10.32
N THR A 140 9.78 17.14 10.52
CA THR A 140 9.22 16.83 11.83
C THR A 140 9.56 15.41 12.28
N PHE A 141 9.40 14.41 11.41
CA PHE A 141 9.46 13.00 11.80
C PHE A 141 10.65 12.21 11.20
N GLY A 142 11.43 12.81 10.28
CA GLY A 142 12.45 12.08 9.54
C GLY A 142 13.53 11.43 10.42
N HIS A 143 13.79 11.98 11.60
CA HIS A 143 14.74 11.42 12.57
C HIS A 143 14.18 10.24 13.39
N LEU A 144 12.89 9.93 13.26
CA LEU A 144 12.19 8.88 14.02
C LEU A 144 11.79 7.68 13.15
N VAL A 145 11.68 7.85 11.84
CA VAL A 145 11.25 6.79 10.92
C VAL A 145 12.43 6.00 10.36
N ALA A 146 12.21 4.74 10.02
CA ALA A 146 13.21 3.86 9.43
C ALA A 146 13.21 3.91 7.89
N ALA A 147 12.08 4.18 7.27
CA ALA A 147 11.96 4.34 5.82
C ALA A 147 10.67 5.12 5.46
N TRP A 148 10.62 5.64 4.24
CA TRP A 148 9.48 6.36 3.69
C TRP A 148 8.83 5.60 2.54
N VAL A 149 7.49 5.69 2.48
CA VAL A 149 6.68 5.28 1.33
C VAL A 149 5.82 6.48 0.94
N PRO A 150 6.11 7.20 -0.15
CA PRO A 150 5.37 8.41 -0.51
C PRO A 150 3.87 8.17 -0.72
N ILE A 151 3.52 7.24 -1.60
CA ILE A 151 2.15 6.91 -1.95
C ILE A 151 2.02 5.38 -2.03
N LEU A 152 1.07 4.82 -1.29
CA LEU A 152 0.75 3.40 -1.34
C LEU A 152 -0.33 3.14 -2.39
N ASP A 153 -0.12 2.11 -3.23
CA ASP A 153 -1.07 1.64 -4.23
C ASP A 153 -1.59 2.73 -5.20
N PRO A 154 -0.71 3.50 -5.88
CA PRO A 154 -1.13 4.64 -6.70
C PRO A 154 -2.07 4.26 -7.85
N TYR A 155 -1.93 3.06 -8.45
CA TYR A 155 -2.87 2.58 -9.47
C TYR A 155 -4.27 2.38 -8.88
N THR A 156 -4.37 1.73 -7.72
CA THR A 156 -5.64 1.51 -7.03
C THR A 156 -6.29 2.83 -6.62
N ARG A 157 -5.51 3.79 -6.10
CA ARG A 157 -6.04 5.14 -5.76
C ARG A 157 -6.63 5.84 -6.98
N ALA A 158 -5.92 5.85 -8.11
CA ALA A 158 -6.43 6.42 -9.36
C ALA A 158 -7.68 5.67 -9.86
N LEU A 159 -7.66 4.34 -9.82
CA LEU A 159 -8.75 3.47 -10.27
C LEU A 159 -10.05 3.74 -9.49
N GLU A 160 -9.97 3.70 -8.16
CA GLU A 160 -11.14 3.87 -7.28
C GLU A 160 -11.74 5.26 -7.37
N GLY A 161 -10.90 6.29 -7.41
CA GLY A 161 -11.36 7.68 -7.42
C GLY A 161 -11.81 8.19 -8.78
N HIS A 162 -11.24 7.67 -9.89
CA HIS A 162 -11.39 8.31 -11.19
C HIS A 162 -11.96 7.42 -12.30
N LEU A 163 -11.89 6.07 -12.16
CA LEU A 163 -12.47 5.15 -13.15
C LEU A 163 -13.71 4.45 -12.61
N ILE A 164 -13.65 3.88 -11.41
CA ILE A 164 -14.77 3.20 -10.76
C ILE A 164 -15.70 4.21 -10.09
N GLY A 165 -15.15 5.26 -9.49
CA GLY A 165 -15.90 6.26 -8.74
C GLY A 165 -16.42 5.76 -7.39
N SER A 166 -15.75 4.77 -6.78
CA SER A 166 -16.13 4.22 -5.47
C SER A 166 -15.57 5.00 -4.29
N ARG A 167 -14.64 5.89 -4.54
CA ARG A 167 -13.97 6.77 -3.56
C ARG A 167 -13.92 8.21 -4.06
N PRO A 168 -13.68 9.21 -3.19
CA PRO A 168 -13.46 10.57 -3.66
C PRO A 168 -12.38 10.64 -4.75
N PRO A 169 -12.53 11.45 -5.77
CA PRO A 169 -13.61 12.43 -6.06
C PRO A 169 -14.79 11.85 -6.88
N TYR A 170 -15.07 10.54 -6.81
CA TYR A 170 -16.24 9.84 -7.39
C TYR A 170 -16.38 9.99 -8.92
N LYS A 171 -15.28 10.07 -9.65
CA LYS A 171 -15.28 10.17 -11.10
C LYS A 171 -15.34 8.78 -11.75
N SER A 172 -16.02 8.71 -12.89
CA SER A 172 -16.06 7.52 -13.74
C SER A 172 -15.68 7.94 -15.17
N ASP A 173 -14.40 8.31 -15.36
CA ASP A 173 -13.85 8.84 -16.60
C ASP A 173 -12.48 8.22 -16.89
N PRO A 174 -12.34 7.42 -17.97
CA PRO A 174 -11.07 6.80 -18.32
C PRO A 174 -9.92 7.81 -18.57
N GLY A 175 -10.23 8.99 -19.15
CA GLY A 175 -9.24 10.03 -19.38
C GLY A 175 -8.72 10.60 -18.05
N LYS A 176 -9.64 10.88 -17.12
CA LYS A 176 -9.28 11.37 -15.79
C LYS A 176 -8.51 10.34 -14.96
N PHE A 177 -8.82 9.06 -15.11
CA PHE A 177 -8.03 7.98 -14.51
C PHE A 177 -6.57 8.00 -15.00
N LEU A 178 -6.33 8.11 -16.31
CA LEU A 178 -4.98 8.17 -16.87
C LEU A 178 -4.22 9.43 -16.41
N GLU A 179 -4.90 10.59 -16.41
CA GLU A 179 -4.34 11.85 -15.92
C GLU A 179 -3.96 11.73 -14.42
N MET A 180 -4.83 11.12 -13.61
CA MET A 180 -4.56 10.94 -12.18
C MET A 180 -3.41 9.96 -11.95
N LEU A 181 -3.35 8.84 -12.69
CA LEU A 181 -2.24 7.91 -12.59
C LEU A 181 -0.90 8.62 -12.89
N LEU A 182 -0.83 9.39 -13.96
CA LEU A 182 0.33 10.24 -14.27
C LEU A 182 0.66 11.20 -13.10
N THR A 183 -0.37 11.80 -12.51
CA THR A 183 -0.19 12.76 -11.40
C THR A 183 0.37 12.08 -10.16
N LEU A 184 -0.14 10.90 -9.79
CA LEU A 184 0.33 10.16 -8.62
C LEU A 184 1.76 9.62 -8.79
N HIS A 185 2.17 9.22 -10.02
CA HIS A 185 3.57 8.90 -10.32
C HIS A 185 4.47 10.12 -10.09
N ARG A 186 4.07 11.28 -10.60
CA ARG A 186 4.81 12.52 -10.38
C ARG A 186 4.84 12.95 -8.92
N ALA A 187 3.72 12.82 -8.20
CA ALA A 187 3.64 13.14 -6.78
C ALA A 187 4.55 12.22 -5.94
N SER A 188 4.62 10.94 -6.30
CA SER A 188 5.55 9.99 -5.67
C SER A 188 7.01 10.42 -5.88
N PHE A 189 7.38 10.81 -7.09
CA PHE A 189 8.74 11.28 -7.40
C PHE A 189 9.07 12.61 -6.72
N GLU A 190 8.17 13.59 -6.72
CA GLU A 190 8.38 14.86 -6.01
C GLU A 190 8.58 14.64 -4.50
N ALA A 191 7.81 13.73 -3.90
CA ALA A 191 8.04 13.34 -2.51
C ALA A 191 9.41 12.67 -2.32
N ASN A 192 9.79 11.75 -3.20
CA ASN A 192 11.11 11.12 -3.14
C ASN A 192 12.24 12.17 -3.15
N ARG A 193 12.17 13.18 -4.00
CA ARG A 193 13.19 14.23 -4.08
C ARG A 193 13.38 14.99 -2.77
N LEU A 194 12.30 15.24 -2.03
CA LEU A 194 12.34 15.93 -0.74
C LEU A 194 12.85 15.00 0.35
N LEU A 195 12.30 13.77 0.42
CA LEU A 195 12.63 12.78 1.45
C LEU A 195 14.08 12.28 1.34
N SER A 196 14.63 12.14 0.13
CA SER A 196 16.01 11.68 -0.10
C SER A 196 17.08 12.68 0.38
N SER A 197 16.70 13.87 0.83
CA SER A 197 17.61 14.79 1.53
C SER A 197 17.92 14.34 2.96
N GLY A 198 17.09 13.45 3.52
CA GLY A 198 17.24 12.86 4.85
C GLY A 198 17.99 11.53 4.84
N ALA A 199 18.13 10.92 6.02
CA ALA A 199 18.81 9.64 6.20
C ALA A 199 17.94 8.40 5.88
N PRO A 200 16.61 8.40 6.17
CA PRO A 200 15.78 7.22 5.92
C PRO A 200 15.61 6.96 4.42
N PRO A 201 15.76 5.71 3.95
CA PRO A 201 15.57 5.35 2.56
C PRO A 201 14.12 5.54 2.12
N VAL A 202 13.93 5.76 0.82
CA VAL A 202 12.63 5.94 0.19
C VAL A 202 12.30 4.74 -0.68
N ALA A 203 11.16 4.10 -0.43
CA ALA A 203 10.64 3.02 -1.24
C ALA A 203 9.51 3.54 -2.16
N VAL A 204 9.64 3.35 -3.48
CA VAL A 204 8.48 3.49 -4.37
C VAL A 204 7.47 2.38 -4.07
N CYS A 205 6.19 2.59 -4.34
CA CYS A 205 5.19 1.52 -4.27
C CYS A 205 4.65 1.20 -5.66
N ILE A 206 4.86 -0.04 -6.11
CA ILE A 206 4.21 -0.61 -7.28
C ILE A 206 3.04 -1.47 -6.79
N ASP A 207 1.84 -1.10 -7.19
CA ASP A 207 0.62 -1.85 -6.89
C ASP A 207 0.56 -3.08 -7.82
N THR A 208 1.04 -4.24 -7.34
CA THR A 208 1.10 -5.43 -8.17
C THR A 208 -0.15 -6.30 -8.03
N CYS A 209 -0.64 -6.78 -9.16
CA CYS A 209 -1.67 -7.81 -9.24
C CYS A 209 -1.45 -8.53 -10.57
N PRO A 210 -0.83 -9.71 -10.59
CA PRO A 210 -0.73 -10.49 -11.81
C PRO A 210 -2.10 -10.72 -12.41
N VAL A 211 -2.25 -10.45 -13.71
CA VAL A 211 -3.52 -10.56 -14.41
C VAL A 211 -3.39 -11.63 -15.49
N GLU A 212 -4.25 -12.63 -15.44
CA GLU A 212 -4.29 -13.72 -16.41
C GLU A 212 -5.47 -13.54 -17.37
N PRO A 213 -5.31 -13.86 -18.67
CA PRO A 213 -6.41 -13.76 -19.62
C PRO A 213 -7.45 -14.87 -19.38
N GLY A 214 -8.68 -14.45 -19.10
CA GLY A 214 -9.82 -15.36 -18.95
C GLY A 214 -10.33 -15.86 -20.31
N VAL A 215 -10.68 -17.15 -20.34
CA VAL A 215 -11.23 -17.79 -21.53
C VAL A 215 -12.60 -18.35 -21.22
N MET A 216 -13.67 -17.73 -21.74
CA MET A 216 -15.04 -18.22 -21.61
C MET A 216 -15.46 -19.12 -22.77
N SER A 217 -14.83 -18.96 -23.94
CA SER A 217 -15.11 -19.76 -25.11
C SER A 217 -13.82 -20.26 -25.77
N ARG A 218 -13.96 -21.14 -26.77
CA ARG A 218 -12.83 -21.64 -27.56
C ARG A 218 -12.51 -20.73 -28.76
N GLU A 219 -13.24 -19.63 -28.93
CA GLU A 219 -13.08 -18.72 -30.05
C GLU A 219 -11.73 -17.97 -29.96
N PRO A 220 -10.90 -18.01 -31.02
CA PRO A 220 -9.59 -17.35 -31.02
C PRO A 220 -9.67 -15.84 -30.78
N ASP A 221 -10.66 -15.17 -31.38
CA ASP A 221 -10.83 -13.72 -31.27
C ASP A 221 -11.10 -13.28 -29.82
N GLU A 222 -11.83 -14.06 -29.03
CA GLU A 222 -12.11 -13.76 -27.63
C GLU A 222 -10.83 -13.88 -26.77
N ARG A 223 -10.00 -14.90 -27.04
CA ARG A 223 -8.71 -15.04 -26.36
C ARG A 223 -7.77 -13.88 -26.66
N ASP A 224 -7.71 -13.44 -27.89
CA ASP A 224 -6.87 -12.32 -28.30
C ASP A 224 -7.38 -11.00 -27.72
N ALA A 225 -8.69 -10.82 -27.62
CA ALA A 225 -9.29 -9.66 -26.97
C ALA A 225 -8.98 -9.63 -25.45
N ALA A 226 -9.11 -10.76 -24.76
CA ALA A 226 -8.73 -10.87 -23.35
C ALA A 226 -7.24 -10.58 -23.14
N ARG A 227 -6.35 -11.15 -23.96
CA ARG A 227 -4.90 -10.91 -23.91
C ARG A 227 -4.56 -9.42 -24.08
N LYS A 228 -5.13 -8.75 -25.07
CA LYS A 228 -4.92 -7.32 -25.30
C LYS A 228 -5.36 -6.46 -24.11
N ARG A 229 -6.47 -6.83 -23.45
CA ARG A 229 -6.91 -6.13 -22.22
C ARG A 229 -5.92 -6.35 -21.07
N VAL A 230 -5.45 -7.58 -20.88
CA VAL A 230 -4.43 -7.89 -19.87
C VAL A 230 -3.17 -7.07 -20.13
N GLU A 231 -2.65 -7.05 -21.35
CA GLU A 231 -1.48 -6.26 -21.74
C GLU A 231 -1.68 -4.76 -21.44
N SER A 232 -2.89 -4.24 -21.69
CA SER A 232 -3.20 -2.82 -21.41
C SER A 232 -3.21 -2.52 -19.91
N VAL A 233 -3.84 -3.37 -19.08
CA VAL A 233 -3.88 -3.21 -17.62
C VAL A 233 -2.48 -3.38 -17.03
N ASP A 234 -1.73 -4.37 -17.49
CA ASP A 234 -0.39 -4.64 -17.04
C ASP A 234 0.58 -3.49 -17.38
N CYS A 235 0.44 -2.92 -18.58
CA CYS A 235 1.23 -1.76 -18.97
C CYS A 235 0.97 -0.55 -18.06
N LEU A 236 -0.29 -0.29 -17.67
CA LEU A 236 -0.66 0.81 -16.78
C LEU A 236 -0.22 0.56 -15.33
N ARG A 237 -0.33 -0.67 -14.85
CA ARG A 237 -0.08 -1.03 -13.45
C ARG A 237 1.40 -1.28 -13.17
N PHE A 238 2.11 -1.92 -14.09
CA PHE A 238 3.49 -2.35 -13.93
C PHE A 238 4.44 -1.75 -14.97
N GLY A 239 4.10 -1.83 -16.27
CA GLY A 239 4.99 -1.44 -17.36
C GLY A 239 5.39 0.03 -17.33
N SER A 240 4.51 0.93 -16.88
CA SER A 240 4.82 2.35 -16.68
C SER A 240 5.95 2.56 -15.69
N TRP A 241 5.96 1.83 -14.58
CA TRP A 241 7.03 1.87 -13.57
C TRP A 241 8.36 1.33 -14.09
N VAL A 242 8.35 0.32 -14.96
CA VAL A 242 9.58 -0.20 -15.56
C VAL A 242 10.29 0.88 -16.36
N ARG A 243 9.55 1.62 -17.20
CA ARG A 243 10.10 2.74 -17.96
C ARG A 243 10.51 3.91 -17.07
N GLU A 244 9.73 4.19 -16.06
CA GLU A 244 9.99 5.27 -15.12
C GLU A 244 11.31 5.05 -14.35
N LEU A 245 11.46 3.89 -13.75
CA LEU A 245 12.61 3.62 -12.89
C LEU A 245 13.89 3.28 -13.64
N ASN A 246 13.80 2.74 -14.86
CA ASN A 246 14.96 2.40 -15.67
C ASN A 246 15.38 3.53 -16.61
N ASP A 247 14.41 4.19 -17.27
CA ASP A 247 14.67 5.13 -18.35
C ASP A 247 14.43 6.60 -17.93
N GLY A 248 13.82 6.85 -16.78
CA GLY A 248 13.46 8.21 -16.33
C GLY A 248 12.27 8.80 -17.08
N VAL A 249 11.45 7.96 -17.73
CA VAL A 249 10.33 8.39 -18.56
C VAL A 249 9.01 7.91 -17.97
N ILE A 250 8.16 8.83 -17.55
CA ILE A 250 6.76 8.49 -17.23
C ILE A 250 5.99 8.33 -18.54
N SER A 251 5.56 7.10 -18.79
CA SER A 251 4.84 6.71 -20.00
C SER A 251 3.52 6.03 -19.63
N ILE A 252 2.45 6.81 -19.65
CA ILE A 252 1.09 6.32 -19.44
C ILE A 252 0.42 6.21 -20.81
N PRO A 253 0.00 5.01 -21.25
CA PRO A 253 -0.67 4.81 -22.53
C PRO A 253 -1.85 5.77 -22.72
N GLY A 254 -1.86 6.48 -23.86
CA GLY A 254 -2.87 7.49 -24.18
C GLY A 254 -2.52 8.92 -23.77
N LEU A 255 -1.43 9.12 -23.03
CA LEU A 255 -0.90 10.43 -22.68
C LEU A 255 0.48 10.67 -23.29
N ALA A 256 0.91 11.93 -23.36
CA ALA A 256 2.24 12.28 -23.82
C ALA A 256 3.30 11.79 -22.82
N GLU A 257 4.34 11.15 -23.33
CA GLU A 257 5.50 10.74 -22.51
C GLU A 257 6.20 11.96 -21.91
N ARG A 258 6.76 11.78 -20.72
CA ARG A 258 7.48 12.81 -19.97
C ARG A 258 8.81 12.26 -19.48
N GLU A 259 9.88 12.76 -20.04
CA GLU A 259 11.23 12.56 -19.49
C GLU A 259 11.43 13.49 -18.30
N ILE A 260 11.95 12.95 -17.20
CA ILE A 260 12.14 13.70 -15.94
C ILE A 260 13.56 13.45 -15.43
N ASP A 261 14.32 14.52 -15.31
CA ASP A 261 15.69 14.47 -14.80
C ASP A 261 15.75 13.90 -13.39
N GLY A 262 16.65 12.92 -13.20
CA GLY A 262 16.89 12.28 -11.92
C GLY A 262 15.85 11.23 -11.50
N LEU A 263 14.89 10.89 -12.38
CA LEU A 263 13.88 9.89 -12.08
C LEU A 263 14.42 8.46 -12.26
N ALA A 264 15.27 8.21 -13.27
CA ALA A 264 15.91 6.92 -13.45
C ALA A 264 16.74 6.55 -12.21
N GLY A 265 16.41 5.43 -11.59
CA GLY A 265 17.10 4.94 -10.40
C GLY A 265 16.84 5.74 -9.10
N ALA A 266 15.83 6.61 -9.08
CA ALA A 266 15.63 7.61 -8.03
C ALA A 266 15.41 7.06 -6.63
N TYR A 267 14.68 5.96 -6.48
CA TYR A 267 14.33 5.42 -5.17
C TYR A 267 15.39 4.44 -4.66
N ASP A 268 15.54 4.34 -3.35
CA ASP A 268 16.48 3.41 -2.71
C ASP A 268 16.00 1.96 -2.81
N LEU A 269 14.68 1.77 -2.76
CA LEU A 269 14.01 0.47 -2.76
C LEU A 269 12.86 0.45 -3.78
N VAL A 270 12.68 -0.71 -4.42
CA VAL A 270 11.46 -0.99 -5.19
C VAL A 270 10.50 -1.73 -4.27
N GLY A 271 9.58 -0.98 -3.68
CA GLY A 271 8.50 -1.52 -2.88
C GLY A 271 7.31 -1.92 -3.75
N PHE A 272 6.55 -2.90 -3.29
CA PHE A 272 5.32 -3.32 -3.95
C PHE A 272 4.33 -3.90 -2.96
N THR A 273 3.04 -3.84 -3.31
CA THR A 273 1.99 -4.58 -2.62
C THR A 273 1.58 -5.80 -3.43
N TYR A 274 1.17 -6.86 -2.75
CA TYR A 274 0.70 -8.09 -3.37
C TYR A 274 -0.49 -8.66 -2.58
N ARG A 275 -1.65 -8.76 -3.22
CA ARG A 275 -2.89 -9.26 -2.59
C ARG A 275 -3.59 -10.32 -3.42
N GLY A 276 -2.82 -11.11 -4.19
CA GLY A 276 -3.32 -12.15 -5.07
C GLY A 276 -3.27 -11.76 -6.56
N GLY A 277 -3.90 -12.58 -7.39
CA GLY A 277 -4.00 -12.39 -8.83
C GLY A 277 -5.44 -12.14 -9.29
N SER A 278 -5.60 -11.78 -10.55
CA SER A 278 -6.90 -11.54 -11.18
C SER A 278 -6.96 -12.21 -12.57
N THR A 279 -8.15 -12.67 -12.94
CA THR A 279 -8.45 -13.13 -14.30
C THR A 279 -9.30 -12.07 -14.98
N LEU A 280 -8.88 -11.60 -16.17
CA LEU A 280 -9.57 -10.57 -16.94
C LEU A 280 -10.09 -11.16 -18.27
N PHE A 281 -11.38 -11.02 -18.49
CA PHE A 281 -12.08 -11.55 -19.66
C PHE A 281 -12.19 -10.53 -20.80
N ALA A 282 -12.52 -11.02 -21.99
CA ALA A 282 -12.67 -10.20 -23.19
C ALA A 282 -13.73 -9.09 -23.07
N ASP A 283 -14.80 -9.34 -22.30
CA ASP A 283 -15.87 -8.38 -22.02
C ASP A 283 -15.49 -7.33 -20.94
N GLY A 284 -14.33 -7.49 -20.31
CA GLY A 284 -13.86 -6.61 -19.24
C GLY A 284 -14.25 -7.08 -17.83
N THR A 285 -14.99 -8.19 -17.71
CA THR A 285 -15.26 -8.76 -16.39
C THR A 285 -13.99 -9.32 -15.75
N THR A 286 -13.93 -9.29 -14.42
CA THR A 286 -12.82 -9.82 -13.66
C THR A 286 -13.29 -10.91 -12.70
N LYS A 287 -12.41 -11.89 -12.48
CA LYS A 287 -12.55 -12.89 -11.42
C LYS A 287 -11.23 -13.02 -10.68
N PRO A 288 -11.23 -13.52 -9.46
CA PRO A 288 -9.99 -13.88 -8.78
C PRO A 288 -9.16 -14.90 -9.56
N TYR A 289 -7.85 -14.91 -9.37
CA TYR A 289 -6.96 -15.94 -9.88
C TYR A 289 -6.23 -16.62 -8.71
N PRO A 290 -6.18 -17.96 -8.65
CA PRO A 290 -6.82 -18.94 -9.56
C PRO A 290 -8.35 -18.85 -9.55
N ILE A 291 -8.98 -19.18 -10.70
CA ILE A 291 -10.43 -18.98 -10.92
C ILE A 291 -11.31 -19.74 -9.92
N ASP A 292 -10.85 -20.92 -9.48
CA ASP A 292 -11.58 -21.79 -8.56
C ASP A 292 -11.09 -21.65 -7.11
N ALA A 293 -10.18 -20.69 -6.83
CA ALA A 293 -9.72 -20.46 -5.48
C ALA A 293 -10.83 -19.91 -4.58
N PRO A 294 -10.89 -20.34 -3.32
CA PRO A 294 -11.86 -19.81 -2.38
C PRO A 294 -11.65 -18.31 -2.18
N VAL A 295 -12.70 -17.54 -2.41
CA VAL A 295 -12.67 -16.09 -2.26
C VAL A 295 -12.80 -15.69 -0.80
N ALA A 296 -11.97 -14.78 -0.35
CA ALA A 296 -12.05 -14.17 0.97
C ALA A 296 -13.22 -13.16 1.04
N PRO A 297 -13.69 -12.80 2.25
CA PRO A 297 -14.79 -11.84 2.41
C PRO A 297 -14.55 -10.47 1.76
N ASP A 298 -13.29 -10.05 1.61
CA ASP A 298 -12.89 -8.83 0.91
C ASP A 298 -12.85 -8.97 -0.63
N GLY A 299 -13.30 -10.11 -1.17
CA GLY A 299 -13.36 -10.39 -2.60
C GLY A 299 -12.04 -10.89 -3.22
N ARG A 300 -10.99 -11.09 -2.44
CA ARG A 300 -9.68 -11.55 -2.91
C ARG A 300 -9.57 -13.07 -2.83
N ALA A 301 -8.77 -13.66 -3.72
CA ALA A 301 -8.37 -15.05 -3.60
C ALA A 301 -6.86 -15.13 -3.34
N PRO A 302 -6.43 -15.78 -2.26
CA PRO A 302 -5.01 -15.93 -1.98
C PRO A 302 -4.35 -16.82 -3.05
N TRP A 303 -3.20 -16.38 -3.52
CA TRP A 303 -2.33 -17.12 -4.44
C TRP A 303 -0.88 -16.90 -4.03
N THR A 304 -0.39 -17.70 -3.10
CA THR A 304 0.93 -17.51 -2.47
C THR A 304 2.08 -17.64 -3.45
N GLU A 305 2.01 -18.60 -4.40
CA GLU A 305 3.04 -18.77 -5.45
C GLU A 305 3.13 -17.54 -6.36
N GLY A 306 2.04 -16.81 -6.52
CA GLY A 306 2.00 -15.56 -7.28
C GLY A 306 2.86 -14.46 -6.67
N LEU A 307 3.08 -14.47 -5.35
CA LEU A 307 4.04 -13.57 -4.71
C LEU A 307 5.46 -13.86 -5.21
N GLY A 308 5.86 -15.13 -5.25
CA GLY A 308 7.16 -15.53 -5.79
C GLY A 308 7.31 -15.21 -7.28
N VAL A 309 6.25 -15.38 -8.07
CA VAL A 309 6.21 -14.96 -9.49
C VAL A 309 6.42 -13.45 -9.62
N THR A 310 5.75 -12.67 -8.77
CA THR A 310 5.86 -11.21 -8.75
C THR A 310 7.27 -10.76 -8.37
N ILE A 311 7.87 -11.33 -7.34
CA ILE A 311 9.24 -10.99 -6.91
C ILE A 311 10.25 -11.27 -8.03
N ARG A 312 10.18 -12.43 -8.69
CA ARG A 312 11.05 -12.75 -9.82
C ARG A 312 10.85 -11.80 -11.00
N ARG A 313 9.61 -11.49 -11.33
CA ARG A 313 9.30 -10.52 -12.37
C ARG A 313 9.89 -9.12 -12.06
N LEU A 314 9.80 -8.67 -10.82
CA LEU A 314 10.42 -7.42 -10.38
C LEU A 314 11.95 -7.48 -10.54
N ALA A 315 12.58 -8.57 -10.11
CA ALA A 315 14.03 -8.74 -10.23
C ALA A 315 14.51 -8.76 -11.68
N ASP A 316 13.76 -9.38 -12.60
CA ASP A 316 14.05 -9.40 -14.03
C ASP A 316 13.97 -8.00 -14.66
N ASN A 317 13.02 -7.17 -14.21
CA ASN A 317 12.81 -5.83 -14.76
C ASN A 317 13.64 -4.73 -14.06
N PHE A 318 14.09 -4.98 -12.83
CA PHE A 318 14.89 -4.04 -12.03
C PHE A 318 16.16 -4.73 -11.50
N PRO A 319 17.09 -5.10 -12.39
CA PRO A 319 18.27 -5.86 -12.00
C PRO A 319 19.15 -5.11 -11.00
N GLY A 320 19.59 -5.81 -9.95
CA GLY A 320 20.45 -5.26 -8.91
C GLY A 320 19.76 -4.36 -7.88
N ARG A 321 18.45 -4.16 -7.98
CA ARG A 321 17.68 -3.40 -7.00
C ARG A 321 17.32 -4.28 -5.79
N LYS A 322 17.07 -3.63 -4.67
CA LYS A 322 16.51 -4.25 -3.46
C LYS A 322 14.99 -4.03 -3.44
N PHE A 323 14.27 -5.02 -2.93
CA PHE A 323 12.81 -5.03 -2.91
C PHE A 323 12.27 -4.98 -1.48
N ALA A 324 11.00 -4.53 -1.35
CA ALA A 324 10.23 -4.65 -0.13
C ALA A 324 8.77 -5.00 -0.45
N VAL A 325 8.22 -6.02 0.22
CA VAL A 325 6.78 -6.32 0.18
C VAL A 325 6.09 -5.35 1.12
N LEU A 326 5.56 -4.25 0.60
CA LEU A 326 4.93 -3.19 1.40
C LEU A 326 3.58 -3.60 1.99
N GLY A 327 2.95 -4.62 1.45
CA GLY A 327 1.71 -5.18 1.99
C GLY A 327 1.32 -6.46 1.31
N THR A 328 1.05 -7.48 2.11
CA THR A 328 0.38 -8.72 1.72
C THR A 328 -0.44 -9.20 2.91
N GLY A 329 -1.54 -9.91 2.68
CA GLY A 329 -2.39 -10.34 3.77
C GLY A 329 -3.67 -11.01 3.32
N LEU A 330 -4.45 -11.49 4.27
CA LEU A 330 -5.75 -12.09 4.06
C LEU A 330 -6.72 -11.72 5.17
N THR A 331 -7.86 -11.18 4.82
CA THR A 331 -9.01 -10.99 5.69
C THR A 331 -9.82 -12.29 5.72
N ALA A 332 -9.90 -12.96 6.87
CA ALA A 332 -10.57 -14.26 6.99
C ALA A 332 -11.13 -14.47 8.40
N HIS A 333 -12.26 -15.17 8.50
CA HIS A 333 -12.84 -15.56 9.79
C HIS A 333 -11.96 -16.58 10.52
N GLU A 334 -11.42 -17.54 9.77
CA GLU A 334 -10.58 -18.61 10.31
C GLU A 334 -9.11 -18.21 10.25
N ASP A 335 -8.41 -18.32 11.39
CA ASP A 335 -6.99 -18.01 11.47
C ASP A 335 -6.12 -19.03 10.74
N ASP A 336 -6.55 -20.30 10.67
CA ASP A 336 -5.82 -21.35 9.94
C ASP A 336 -5.58 -20.95 8.47
N ARG A 337 -6.57 -20.35 7.83
CA ARG A 337 -6.47 -19.86 6.46
C ARG A 337 -5.47 -18.70 6.33
N ARG A 338 -5.51 -17.78 7.30
CA ARG A 338 -4.55 -16.67 7.39
C ARG A 338 -3.13 -17.18 7.62
N ALA A 339 -2.97 -18.15 8.53
CA ALA A 339 -1.71 -18.79 8.83
C ALA A 339 -1.12 -19.53 7.61
N GLU A 340 -1.96 -20.24 6.84
CA GLU A 340 -1.54 -20.90 5.59
C GLU A 340 -0.99 -19.91 4.57
N VAL A 341 -1.72 -18.81 4.31
CA VAL A 341 -1.29 -17.78 3.35
C VAL A 341 -0.03 -17.08 3.82
N LEU A 342 0.09 -16.79 5.12
CA LEU A 342 1.29 -16.19 5.70
C LEU A 342 2.50 -17.12 5.56
N ALA A 343 2.35 -18.41 5.93
CA ALA A 343 3.42 -19.39 5.78
C ALA A 343 3.88 -19.53 4.33
N GLY A 344 2.95 -19.58 3.37
CA GLY A 344 3.27 -19.59 1.95
C GLY A 344 3.98 -18.31 1.50
N SER A 345 3.59 -17.15 2.01
CA SER A 345 4.24 -15.87 1.70
C SER A 345 5.67 -15.80 2.25
N ILE A 346 5.90 -16.27 3.47
CA ILE A 346 7.24 -16.40 4.08
C ILE A 346 8.09 -17.36 3.24
N PHE A 347 7.55 -18.49 2.82
CA PHE A 347 8.25 -19.45 1.99
C PHE A 347 8.66 -18.86 0.62
N GLU A 348 7.79 -18.11 -0.06
CA GLU A 348 8.13 -17.50 -1.34
C GLU A 348 9.17 -16.38 -1.22
N THR A 349 9.17 -15.60 -0.15
CA THR A 349 10.24 -14.62 0.10
C THR A 349 11.57 -15.30 0.42
N GLN A 350 11.55 -16.44 1.12
CA GLN A 350 12.75 -17.24 1.37
C GLN A 350 13.31 -17.83 0.07
N ARG A 351 12.45 -18.39 -0.79
CA ARG A 351 12.88 -18.88 -2.11
C ARG A 351 13.49 -17.78 -2.96
N ALA A 352 12.95 -16.57 -2.91
CA ALA A 352 13.54 -15.44 -3.62
C ALA A 352 14.95 -15.12 -3.10
N ALA A 353 15.18 -15.18 -1.79
CA ALA A 353 16.51 -15.03 -1.20
C ALA A 353 17.47 -16.16 -1.65
N ASP A 354 17.00 -17.39 -1.72
CA ASP A 354 17.78 -18.54 -2.25
C ASP A 354 18.16 -18.35 -3.73
N ASP A 355 17.29 -17.69 -4.52
CA ASP A 355 17.54 -17.29 -5.91
C ASP A 355 18.45 -16.03 -6.02
N GLY A 356 18.91 -15.48 -4.90
CA GLY A 356 19.78 -14.30 -4.86
C GLY A 356 19.05 -12.95 -4.99
N ILE A 357 17.72 -12.94 -4.89
CA ILE A 357 16.91 -11.73 -4.93
C ILE A 357 16.79 -11.14 -3.51
N VAL A 358 17.20 -9.90 -3.32
CA VAL A 358 17.19 -9.24 -2.02
C VAL A 358 15.83 -8.60 -1.75
N VAL A 359 15.04 -9.23 -0.90
CA VAL A 359 13.83 -8.64 -0.29
C VAL A 359 14.18 -8.23 1.13
N THR A 360 14.24 -6.93 1.41
CA THR A 360 14.70 -6.42 2.72
C THR A 360 13.65 -6.57 3.80
N ASN A 361 12.40 -6.20 3.48
CA ASN A 361 11.28 -6.20 4.41
C ASN A 361 10.03 -6.77 3.74
N ALA A 362 9.16 -7.38 4.56
CA ALA A 362 7.85 -7.81 4.16
C ALA A 362 6.84 -7.50 5.27
N PHE A 363 5.68 -6.93 4.90
CA PHE A 363 4.68 -6.49 5.85
C PHE A 363 3.37 -7.25 5.66
N TRP A 364 2.90 -7.89 6.74
CA TRP A 364 1.61 -8.55 6.81
C TRP A 364 0.50 -7.56 7.19
N GLU A 365 -0.55 -7.52 6.42
CA GLU A 365 -1.77 -6.74 6.70
C GLU A 365 -2.80 -7.61 7.42
N SER A 366 -3.15 -7.42 8.69
CA SER A 366 -2.83 -6.39 9.64
C SER A 366 -2.12 -6.95 10.88
N GLY A 367 -1.59 -6.09 11.76
CA GLY A 367 -1.04 -6.52 13.06
C GLY A 367 -2.13 -6.91 14.05
N ILE A 368 -2.95 -5.94 14.45
CA ILE A 368 -4.10 -6.11 15.36
C ILE A 368 -5.37 -5.98 14.52
N ASP A 369 -6.41 -6.75 14.83
CA ASP A 369 -7.71 -6.63 14.17
C ASP A 369 -8.19 -5.19 14.17
N GLY A 370 -8.33 -4.63 12.99
CA GLY A 370 -8.73 -3.26 12.76
C GLY A 370 -9.86 -3.15 11.74
N TRP A 371 -10.20 -1.92 11.44
CA TRP A 371 -11.20 -1.61 10.44
C TRP A 371 -10.64 -1.76 9.02
N THR A 372 -11.49 -2.26 8.11
CA THR A 372 -11.23 -2.22 6.67
C THR A 372 -12.42 -1.62 5.91
N PRO A 373 -12.20 -0.94 4.77
CA PRO A 373 -13.30 -0.37 3.99
C PRO A 373 -14.30 -1.41 3.47
N GLU A 374 -13.83 -2.64 3.21
CA GLU A 374 -14.63 -3.71 2.61
C GLU A 374 -15.50 -4.45 3.64
N CYS A 375 -14.96 -4.67 4.85
CA CYS A 375 -15.58 -5.54 5.84
C CYS A 375 -15.85 -4.85 7.20
N GLY A 376 -15.45 -3.59 7.37
CA GLY A 376 -15.55 -2.95 8.68
C GLY A 376 -14.77 -3.73 9.73
N PHE A 377 -15.45 -4.13 10.79
CA PHE A 377 -14.94 -5.00 11.85
C PHE A 377 -15.51 -6.41 11.82
N ASP A 378 -16.34 -6.73 10.83
CA ASP A 378 -17.07 -8.01 10.79
C ASP A 378 -16.16 -9.20 10.52
N VAL A 379 -15.03 -8.97 9.85
CA VAL A 379 -14.07 -10.02 9.51
C VAL A 379 -12.69 -9.70 10.09
N PRO A 380 -12.14 -10.62 10.90
CA PRO A 380 -10.80 -10.46 11.44
C PRO A 380 -9.71 -10.33 10.36
N ASN A 381 -8.76 -9.44 10.55
CA ASN A 381 -7.66 -9.20 9.62
C ASN A 381 -6.27 -9.20 10.29
N GLY A 382 -6.21 -9.15 11.62
CA GLY A 382 -4.97 -9.10 12.38
C GLY A 382 -4.38 -10.46 12.74
N VAL A 383 -3.10 -10.49 13.03
CA VAL A 383 -2.43 -11.64 13.67
C VAL A 383 -2.67 -11.66 15.19
N PHE A 384 -3.09 -10.52 15.75
CA PHE A 384 -3.65 -10.40 17.10
C PHE A 384 -5.11 -10.00 17.00
N ASP A 385 -5.94 -10.49 17.91
CA ASP A 385 -7.31 -10.02 18.01
C ASP A 385 -7.41 -8.62 18.69
N ARG A 386 -8.62 -8.09 18.81
CA ARG A 386 -8.84 -6.77 19.44
C ARG A 386 -8.54 -6.74 20.94
N ASN A 387 -8.47 -7.90 21.60
CA ASN A 387 -8.05 -8.04 23.00
C ASN A 387 -6.52 -8.19 23.12
N ARG A 388 -5.80 -8.19 21.99
CA ARG A 388 -4.36 -8.42 21.88
C ARG A 388 -3.96 -9.88 22.15
N ASP A 389 -4.91 -10.81 22.08
CA ASP A 389 -4.59 -12.22 22.15
C ASP A 389 -3.94 -12.68 20.84
N PRO A 390 -2.77 -13.35 20.90
CA PRO A 390 -2.08 -13.80 19.71
C PRO A 390 -2.82 -14.97 19.04
N ARG A 391 -2.79 -14.99 17.71
CA ARG A 391 -3.25 -16.11 16.90
C ARG A 391 -2.07 -16.98 16.44
N VAL A 392 -2.36 -18.12 15.82
CA VAL A 392 -1.32 -18.99 15.21
C VAL A 392 -0.50 -18.20 14.17
N SER A 393 -1.13 -17.32 13.43
CA SER A 393 -0.44 -16.43 12.48
C SER A 393 0.60 -15.50 13.14
N ALA A 394 0.41 -15.08 14.40
CA ALA A 394 1.42 -14.30 15.12
C ALA A 394 2.66 -15.14 15.44
N GLU A 395 2.48 -16.41 15.80
CA GLU A 395 3.61 -17.33 16.07
C GLU A 395 4.42 -17.59 14.80
N LEU A 396 3.77 -17.66 13.62
CA LEU A 396 4.47 -17.79 12.34
C LEU A 396 5.32 -16.56 12.01
N LEU A 397 4.81 -15.35 12.24
CA LEU A 397 5.60 -14.12 12.06
C LEU A 397 6.82 -14.10 13.00
N ARG A 398 6.64 -14.52 14.25
CA ARG A 398 7.72 -14.63 15.23
C ARG A 398 8.81 -15.61 14.79
N ALA A 399 8.41 -16.72 14.18
CA ALA A 399 9.29 -17.78 13.71
C ALA A 399 9.89 -17.52 12.33
N ALA A 400 9.49 -16.45 11.63
CA ALA A 400 10.00 -16.12 10.30
C ALA A 400 11.53 -15.92 10.37
N PRO A 401 12.27 -16.37 9.32
CA PRO A 401 13.72 -16.18 9.24
C PRO A 401 14.10 -14.69 9.33
N ARG A 402 15.27 -14.42 9.92
CA ARG A 402 15.83 -13.07 10.12
C ARG A 402 17.20 -12.93 9.49
#